data_28d4c8b80c60f596b1bce66cb30f58ce
#
_entry.id   28d4c8b80c60f596b1bce66cb30f58ce
#
_cell.length_a   1.000
_cell.length_b   1.000
_cell.length_c   1.000
_cell.angle_alpha   90.00
_cell.angle_beta   90.00
_cell.angle_gamma   90.00
#
_symmetry.space_group_name_H-M   'P 1'
#
loop_
_entity.id
_entity.type
_entity.pdbx_description
1 polymer ?
#
loop_
_entity_poly.entity_id
_entity_poly.type
_entity_poly.pdbx_seq_one_letter_code
_entity_poly.pdbx_strand_id
1 'polypeptide(L)'
;MIKYIVQGGTKLSGSVTISGAKNAAVAILPATLLVSGPCRIENVPDISDVRLLLEILRDMGAEIRRYGRNTLEIDCTRARNATAPIELVRRIRASYYLIGAELGRFGHAHVAMPGGCNFGVRPIDQHIKGFEAMGAMVEQSGGYVCADAPKGGLRGGHVYLDIVSVGATMNILLAAVLCSGMTIIENCAKEPHIVDLANFLNAMGAQISGAGTDVIKVRGVKALHGGCYSIIPDQIEAGTYMAAAAAVGGDVLIENVIPKHLDCITAKLREIGADITEYDDAIRVESAYRLHRANVKTMPYPGFPTDMQPQITVCLATAVGTRLVTEGVYDTRFRYTAELGRMGANIQVEGKTAIIDGVQTLRGCEVRACDLRAGAAMVIAAMCAEGMTLIEDAHFIERGYEDIVGKLTALGAHIRRIETYETPSVSEDAG
;
A
#
# COMPACT_ATOMS: atom_id res chain seq x y z
N MET A 1 -14.80 15.62 9.53
CA MET A 1 -14.30 14.22 9.64
C MET A 1 -15.06 13.32 8.65
N ILE A 2 -14.38 12.35 8.01
CA ILE A 2 -15.01 11.36 7.12
C ILE A 2 -15.35 10.13 7.95
N LYS A 3 -16.59 9.67 7.85
CA LYS A 3 -17.08 8.46 8.52
C LYS A 3 -17.83 7.57 7.52
N TYR A 4 -17.85 6.26 7.75
CA TYR A 4 -18.69 5.31 7.02
C TYR A 4 -19.76 4.74 7.95
N ILE A 5 -20.98 4.61 7.40
CA ILE A 5 -22.08 3.90 8.04
C ILE A 5 -22.32 2.63 7.25
N VAL A 6 -22.26 1.49 7.92
CA VAL A 6 -22.43 0.15 7.32
C VAL A 6 -23.54 -0.59 8.05
N GLN A 7 -24.54 -1.06 7.29
CA GLN A 7 -25.54 -2.02 7.77
C GLN A 7 -25.08 -3.41 7.37
N GLY A 8 -24.88 -4.27 8.34
CA GLY A 8 -24.43 -5.64 8.11
C GLY A 8 -25.54 -6.63 7.73
N GLY A 9 -25.15 -7.86 7.44
CA GLY A 9 -26.05 -8.99 7.18
C GLY A 9 -26.47 -9.20 5.72
N THR A 10 -25.95 -8.42 4.76
CA THR A 10 -26.26 -8.57 3.32
C THR A 10 -25.12 -9.32 2.61
N LYS A 11 -25.44 -10.41 1.91
CA LYS A 11 -24.48 -11.13 1.06
C LYS A 11 -24.05 -10.29 -0.13
N LEU A 12 -22.81 -10.43 -0.53
CA LEU A 12 -22.25 -9.74 -1.70
C LEU A 12 -22.49 -10.56 -2.97
N SER A 13 -22.80 -9.89 -4.09
CA SER A 13 -22.95 -10.54 -5.39
C SER A 13 -22.63 -9.59 -6.52
N GLY A 14 -22.16 -10.13 -7.66
CA GLY A 14 -21.84 -9.37 -8.85
C GLY A 14 -20.35 -9.33 -9.15
N SER A 15 -19.89 -8.29 -9.86
CA SER A 15 -18.48 -8.12 -10.20
C SER A 15 -17.91 -6.80 -9.68
N VAL A 16 -16.59 -6.81 -9.43
CA VAL A 16 -15.82 -5.63 -9.05
C VAL A 16 -14.51 -5.57 -9.82
N THR A 17 -14.25 -4.43 -10.46
CA THR A 17 -13.00 -4.19 -11.18
C THR A 17 -11.96 -3.58 -10.22
N ILE A 18 -10.78 -4.18 -10.15
CA ILE A 18 -9.69 -3.75 -9.28
C ILE A 18 -8.94 -2.57 -9.90
N SER A 19 -8.63 -1.58 -9.07
CA SER A 19 -7.86 -0.40 -9.43
C SER A 19 -6.36 -0.69 -9.51
N GLY A 20 -5.61 0.25 -10.05
CA GLY A 20 -4.15 0.16 -10.08
C GLY A 20 -3.54 0.08 -8.68
N ALA A 21 -2.41 -0.62 -8.59
CA ALA A 21 -1.74 -0.89 -7.32
C ALA A 21 -1.22 0.39 -6.66
N LYS A 22 -1.75 0.71 -5.47
CA LYS A 22 -1.28 1.82 -4.66
C LYS A 22 0.23 1.78 -4.47
N ASN A 23 0.76 0.63 -4.04
CA ASN A 23 2.17 0.48 -3.69
C ASN A 23 3.10 0.61 -4.90
N ALA A 24 2.63 0.32 -6.11
CA ALA A 24 3.33 0.60 -7.36
C ALA A 24 3.24 2.08 -7.71
N ALA A 25 2.05 2.67 -7.68
CA ALA A 25 1.82 4.07 -8.04
C ALA A 25 2.69 5.03 -7.22
N VAL A 26 2.78 4.82 -5.88
CA VAL A 26 3.55 5.71 -5.00
C VAL A 26 5.07 5.61 -5.19
N ALA A 27 5.57 4.62 -5.93
CA ALA A 27 6.97 4.51 -6.33
C ALA A 27 7.20 4.96 -7.79
N ILE A 28 6.28 4.62 -8.70
CA ILE A 28 6.36 4.99 -10.13
C ILE A 28 6.20 6.52 -10.32
N LEU A 29 5.32 7.16 -9.55
CA LEU A 29 5.14 8.61 -9.65
C LEU A 29 6.44 9.39 -9.32
N PRO A 30 7.14 9.17 -8.19
CA PRO A 30 8.47 9.74 -7.97
C PRO A 30 9.50 9.33 -9.04
N ALA A 31 9.41 8.11 -9.58
CA ALA A 31 10.33 7.65 -10.62
C ALA A 31 10.25 8.48 -11.93
N THR A 32 9.12 9.16 -12.18
CA THR A 32 9.00 10.08 -13.34
C THR A 32 9.98 11.25 -13.26
N LEU A 33 10.46 11.62 -12.06
CA LEU A 33 11.54 12.62 -11.91
C LEU A 33 12.82 12.22 -12.66
N LEU A 34 13.10 10.92 -12.79
CA LEU A 34 14.30 10.41 -13.44
C LEU A 34 14.23 10.44 -14.97
N VAL A 35 13.05 10.70 -15.53
CA VAL A 35 12.75 10.58 -16.95
C VAL A 35 12.84 11.93 -17.65
N SER A 36 13.45 11.96 -18.83
CA SER A 36 13.47 13.11 -19.71
C SER A 36 12.37 12.99 -20.75
N GLY A 37 11.33 13.85 -20.61
CA GLY A 37 10.15 13.87 -21.46
C GLY A 37 8.89 13.31 -20.79
N PRO A 38 7.72 13.40 -21.47
CA PRO A 38 6.45 13.05 -20.90
C PRO A 38 6.30 11.53 -20.68
N CYS A 39 5.77 11.15 -19.52
CA CYS A 39 5.36 9.81 -19.16
C CYS A 39 3.84 9.74 -19.12
N ARG A 40 3.23 8.95 -20.00
CA ARG A 40 1.82 8.60 -19.90
C ARG A 40 1.66 7.37 -19.01
N ILE A 41 1.06 7.57 -17.84
CA ILE A 41 0.83 6.51 -16.85
C ILE A 41 -0.66 6.17 -16.83
N GLU A 42 -0.97 4.92 -17.12
CA GLU A 42 -2.34 4.39 -17.11
C GLU A 42 -2.59 3.55 -15.85
N ASN A 43 -3.85 3.30 -15.55
CA ASN A 43 -4.30 2.58 -14.36
C ASN A 43 -3.78 3.19 -13.04
N VAL A 44 -3.64 4.51 -12.97
CA VAL A 44 -3.27 5.22 -11.75
C VAL A 44 -4.48 5.29 -10.83
N PRO A 45 -4.43 4.74 -9.59
CA PRO A 45 -5.59 4.77 -8.70
C PRO A 45 -5.88 6.20 -8.22
N ASP A 46 -7.16 6.60 -8.21
CA ASP A 46 -7.58 7.91 -7.71
C ASP A 46 -7.78 7.89 -6.18
N ILE A 47 -6.68 7.85 -5.45
CA ILE A 47 -6.60 7.78 -3.99
C ILE A 47 -5.87 8.99 -3.42
N SER A 48 -6.07 9.29 -2.12
CA SER A 48 -5.50 10.49 -1.51
C SER A 48 -3.96 10.50 -1.47
N ASP A 49 -3.32 9.36 -1.29
CA ASP A 49 -1.85 9.26 -1.31
C ASP A 49 -1.28 9.61 -2.70
N VAL A 50 -1.95 9.22 -3.79
CA VAL A 50 -1.57 9.60 -5.16
C VAL A 50 -1.76 11.09 -5.39
N ARG A 51 -2.90 11.66 -4.96
CA ARG A 51 -3.18 13.10 -5.12
C ARG A 51 -2.11 13.95 -4.42
N LEU A 52 -1.69 13.58 -3.20
CA LEU A 52 -0.63 14.25 -2.46
C LEU A 52 0.72 14.19 -3.19
N LEU A 53 1.11 13.03 -3.74
CA LEU A 53 2.34 12.92 -4.52
C LEU A 53 2.31 13.79 -5.78
N LEU A 54 1.16 13.86 -6.46
CA LEU A 54 1.00 14.72 -7.63
C LEU A 54 1.10 16.20 -7.27
N GLU A 55 0.63 16.63 -6.08
CA GLU A 55 0.84 17.99 -5.56
C GLU A 55 2.33 18.24 -5.34
N ILE A 56 3.04 17.34 -4.67
CA ILE A 56 4.49 17.46 -4.44
C ILE A 56 5.25 17.57 -5.77
N LEU A 57 4.95 16.72 -6.75
CA LEU A 57 5.60 16.77 -8.06
C LEU A 57 5.32 18.09 -8.80
N ARG A 58 4.10 18.65 -8.70
CA ARG A 58 3.77 19.98 -9.26
C ARG A 58 4.58 21.09 -8.60
N ASP A 59 4.71 21.07 -7.29
CA ASP A 59 5.52 22.04 -6.54
C ASP A 59 7.00 21.96 -6.94
N MET A 60 7.48 20.76 -7.30
CA MET A 60 8.81 20.57 -7.87
C MET A 60 8.91 21.03 -9.33
N GLY A 61 7.82 21.42 -9.98
CA GLY A 61 7.79 21.94 -11.35
C GLY A 61 7.41 20.90 -12.41
N ALA A 62 6.84 19.76 -12.06
CA ALA A 62 6.30 18.82 -13.03
C ALA A 62 5.03 19.35 -13.69
N GLU A 63 4.94 19.19 -15.01
CA GLU A 63 3.70 19.43 -15.75
C GLU A 63 2.84 18.15 -15.74
N ILE A 64 1.63 18.23 -15.17
CA ILE A 64 0.76 17.06 -15.02
C ILE A 64 -0.58 17.32 -15.67
N ARG A 65 -0.94 16.49 -16.66
CA ARG A 65 -2.22 16.49 -17.35
C ARG A 65 -2.98 15.21 -17.05
N ARG A 66 -4.28 15.30 -16.84
CA ARG A 66 -5.15 14.16 -16.59
C ARG A 66 -5.98 13.83 -17.84
N TYR A 67 -5.97 12.56 -18.24
CA TYR A 67 -6.78 12.02 -19.33
C TYR A 67 -7.77 10.99 -18.76
N GLY A 68 -8.98 11.43 -18.46
CA GLY A 68 -9.96 10.58 -17.77
C GLY A 68 -9.65 10.41 -16.28
N ARG A 69 -10.17 9.33 -15.68
CA ARG A 69 -10.08 9.11 -14.22
C ARG A 69 -8.70 8.60 -13.80
N ASN A 70 -8.18 7.62 -14.51
CA ASN A 70 -7.03 6.80 -14.09
C ASN A 70 -5.82 6.90 -15.04
N THR A 71 -5.77 7.90 -15.93
CA THR A 71 -4.64 8.13 -16.85
C THR A 71 -4.07 9.52 -16.62
N LEU A 72 -2.76 9.60 -16.45
CA LEU A 72 -2.01 10.82 -16.26
C LEU A 72 -0.88 10.91 -17.28
N GLU A 73 -0.58 12.13 -17.74
CA GLU A 73 0.66 12.46 -18.42
C GLU A 73 1.47 13.36 -17.50
N ILE A 74 2.71 12.95 -17.20
CA ILE A 74 3.60 13.63 -16.26
C ILE A 74 4.89 13.95 -16.99
N ASP A 75 5.23 15.23 -17.09
CA ASP A 75 6.51 15.69 -17.65
C ASP A 75 7.31 16.39 -16.55
N CYS A 76 8.38 15.74 -16.11
CA CYS A 76 9.32 16.25 -15.11
C CYS A 76 10.57 16.91 -15.73
N THR A 77 10.60 17.18 -17.04
CA THR A 77 11.77 17.76 -17.72
C THR A 77 12.22 19.06 -17.06
N ARG A 78 11.27 19.88 -16.62
CA ARG A 78 11.51 21.17 -15.94
C ARG A 78 11.53 21.11 -14.43
N ALA A 79 11.39 19.91 -13.86
CA ALA A 79 11.40 19.74 -12.41
C ALA A 79 12.76 20.19 -11.82
N ARG A 80 12.69 20.82 -10.65
CA ARG A 80 13.84 21.34 -9.92
C ARG A 80 13.96 20.59 -8.60
N ASN A 81 15.16 20.51 -8.08
CA ASN A 81 15.37 20.10 -6.70
C ASN A 81 14.81 21.20 -5.78
N ALA A 82 13.64 20.95 -5.23
CA ALA A 82 12.96 21.83 -4.30
C ALA A 82 12.56 21.00 -3.09
N THR A 83 12.84 21.50 -1.89
CA THR A 83 12.36 20.86 -0.65
C THR A 83 10.84 20.80 -0.70
N ALA A 84 10.29 19.60 -0.78
CA ALA A 84 8.85 19.42 -0.75
C ALA A 84 8.26 19.98 0.56
N PRO A 85 7.09 20.65 0.51
CA PRO A 85 6.45 21.21 1.68
C PRO A 85 6.28 20.17 2.79
N ILE A 86 6.84 20.45 3.97
CA ILE A 86 6.85 19.51 5.11
C ILE A 86 5.44 19.05 5.48
N GLU A 87 4.45 19.92 5.32
CA GLU A 87 3.03 19.65 5.57
C GLU A 87 2.49 18.53 4.67
N LEU A 88 2.90 18.49 3.41
CA LEU A 88 2.50 17.44 2.45
C LEU A 88 3.26 16.15 2.71
N VAL A 89 4.58 16.25 2.91
CA VAL A 89 5.47 15.09 3.14
C VAL A 89 5.07 14.31 4.39
N ARG A 90 4.72 15.01 5.48
CA ARG A 90 4.29 14.38 6.75
C ARG A 90 2.98 13.61 6.62
N ARG A 91 2.12 13.93 5.65
CA ARG A 91 0.83 13.25 5.44
C ARG A 91 0.95 11.93 4.71
N ILE A 92 2.05 11.72 3.98
CA ILE A 92 2.27 10.50 3.19
C ILE A 92 3.63 9.88 3.50
N ARG A 93 3.62 8.60 3.91
CA ARG A 93 4.87 7.90 4.19
C ARG A 93 5.71 7.66 2.93
N ALA A 94 5.05 7.41 1.78
CA ALA A 94 5.72 7.12 0.51
C ALA A 94 6.57 8.29 -0.03
N SER A 95 6.48 9.48 0.58
CA SER A 95 7.33 10.62 0.26
C SER A 95 8.84 10.32 0.35
N TYR A 96 9.25 9.33 1.14
CA TYR A 96 10.68 8.98 1.20
C TYR A 96 11.21 8.34 -0.11
N TYR A 97 10.35 7.90 -1.05
CA TYR A 97 10.81 7.51 -2.39
C TYR A 97 11.36 8.70 -3.20
N LEU A 98 11.00 9.92 -2.82
CA LEU A 98 11.62 11.12 -3.38
C LEU A 98 13.12 11.18 -3.09
N ILE A 99 13.61 10.63 -1.96
CA ILE A 99 15.04 10.64 -1.62
C ILE A 99 15.84 9.96 -2.73
N GLY A 100 15.48 8.74 -3.13
CA GLY A 100 16.18 8.02 -4.19
C GLY A 100 16.02 8.68 -5.56
N ALA A 101 14.83 9.19 -5.88
CA ALA A 101 14.56 9.85 -7.15
C ALA A 101 15.31 11.19 -7.28
N GLU A 102 15.30 12.03 -6.25
CA GLU A 102 16.06 13.30 -6.23
C GLU A 102 17.57 13.05 -6.24
N LEU A 103 18.05 12.13 -5.41
CA LEU A 103 19.48 11.79 -5.36
C LEU A 103 19.96 11.26 -6.71
N GLY A 104 19.18 10.39 -7.37
CA GLY A 104 19.49 9.87 -8.70
C GLY A 104 19.47 10.94 -9.79
N ARG A 105 18.52 11.89 -9.76
CA ARG A 105 18.38 12.92 -10.79
C ARG A 105 19.28 14.12 -10.56
N PHE A 106 19.27 14.67 -9.34
CA PHE A 106 19.89 15.96 -9.02
C PHE A 106 21.24 15.81 -8.30
N GLY A 107 21.57 14.60 -7.82
CA GLY A 107 22.74 14.36 -6.96
C GLY A 107 22.61 14.91 -5.55
N HIS A 108 21.43 15.43 -5.19
CA HIS A 108 21.10 15.97 -3.89
C HIS A 108 19.64 15.69 -3.58
N ALA A 109 19.33 15.26 -2.35
CA ALA A 109 17.98 15.10 -1.86
C ALA A 109 17.84 15.76 -0.48
N HIS A 110 16.72 16.48 -0.28
CA HIS A 110 16.37 17.09 1.00
C HIS A 110 14.88 16.85 1.28
N VAL A 111 14.59 15.75 1.94
CA VAL A 111 13.21 15.27 2.15
C VAL A 111 12.90 15.22 3.64
N ALA A 112 11.75 15.77 4.04
CA ALA A 112 11.31 15.69 5.42
C ALA A 112 11.10 14.23 5.85
N MET A 113 11.43 13.91 7.11
CA MET A 113 11.17 12.60 7.68
C MET A 113 9.69 12.26 7.55
N PRO A 114 9.36 11.11 6.94
CA PRO A 114 7.97 10.76 6.68
C PRO A 114 7.19 10.56 7.98
N GLY A 115 6.00 11.13 8.04
CA GLY A 115 5.02 10.89 9.09
C GLY A 115 4.09 9.70 8.77
N GLY A 116 3.03 9.58 9.51
CA GLY A 116 1.77 9.02 9.02
C GLY A 116 1.54 7.51 9.02
N CYS A 117 2.14 6.72 9.93
CA CYS A 117 1.61 5.38 10.22
C CYS A 117 1.78 5.05 11.71
N ASN A 118 0.68 4.70 12.37
CA ASN A 118 0.63 4.48 13.82
C ASN A 118 1.09 3.08 14.28
N PHE A 119 1.74 2.26 13.43
CA PHE A 119 2.18 0.92 13.81
C PHE A 119 3.70 0.79 13.91
N GLY A 120 4.32 1.66 14.72
CA GLY A 120 5.71 1.55 15.15
C GLY A 120 6.73 2.34 14.34
N VAL A 121 7.95 2.36 14.86
CA VAL A 121 9.12 2.96 14.21
C VAL A 121 9.46 2.17 12.96
N ARG A 122 9.66 2.85 11.84
CA ARG A 122 10.13 2.24 10.60
C ARG A 122 11.44 2.89 10.23
N PRO A 123 12.56 2.30 10.63
CA PRO A 123 13.87 2.86 10.37
C PRO A 123 14.12 2.93 8.85
N ILE A 124 14.93 3.91 8.43
CA ILE A 124 15.39 4.07 7.06
C ILE A 124 16.87 3.70 6.90
N ASP A 125 17.41 2.98 7.89
CA ASP A 125 18.81 2.52 7.94
C ASP A 125 19.22 1.76 6.69
N GLN A 126 18.37 0.87 6.17
CA GLN A 126 18.65 0.10 4.95
C GLN A 126 18.63 0.98 3.68
N HIS A 127 17.85 2.06 3.67
CA HIS A 127 17.90 3.06 2.58
C HIS A 127 19.22 3.80 2.61
N ILE A 128 19.63 4.29 3.80
CA ILE A 128 20.89 5.02 4.01
C ILE A 128 22.07 4.13 3.62
N LYS A 129 22.11 2.89 4.13
CA LYS A 129 23.13 1.90 3.78
C LYS A 129 23.28 1.74 2.27
N GLY A 130 22.17 1.68 1.54
CA GLY A 130 22.18 1.59 0.08
C GLY A 130 22.75 2.83 -0.62
N PHE A 131 22.37 4.02 -0.17
CA PHE A 131 22.88 5.28 -0.73
C PHE A 131 24.38 5.47 -0.44
N GLU A 132 24.81 5.16 0.78
CA GLU A 132 26.23 5.21 1.17
C GLU A 132 27.09 4.22 0.38
N ALA A 133 26.57 3.01 0.11
CA ALA A 133 27.27 2.03 -0.74
C ALA A 133 27.46 2.52 -2.18
N MET A 134 26.64 3.46 -2.65
CA MET A 134 26.78 4.15 -3.94
C MET A 134 27.60 5.46 -3.84
N GLY A 135 28.16 5.74 -2.66
CA GLY A 135 29.04 6.88 -2.39
C GLY A 135 28.35 8.16 -1.94
N ALA A 136 27.06 8.14 -1.66
CA ALA A 136 26.36 9.30 -1.09
C ALA A 136 26.78 9.54 0.38
N MET A 137 26.78 10.80 0.80
CA MET A 137 26.78 11.19 2.21
C MET A 137 25.34 11.41 2.65
N VAL A 138 24.93 10.79 3.75
CA VAL A 138 23.55 10.90 4.25
C VAL A 138 23.54 11.40 5.69
N GLU A 139 22.78 12.45 5.93
CA GLU A 139 22.59 13.05 7.26
C GLU A 139 21.09 13.11 7.61
N GLN A 140 20.79 12.82 8.87
CA GLN A 140 19.46 13.01 9.43
C GLN A 140 19.52 14.15 10.47
N SER A 141 18.96 15.28 10.13
CA SER A 141 19.01 16.49 10.98
C SER A 141 17.75 17.32 10.85
N GLY A 142 17.29 17.93 11.94
CA GLY A 142 16.15 18.87 11.95
C GLY A 142 14.82 18.29 11.48
N GLY A 143 14.66 16.95 11.48
CA GLY A 143 13.46 16.28 10.95
C GLY A 143 13.49 16.06 9.43
N TYR A 144 14.66 16.14 8.82
CA TYR A 144 14.91 15.89 7.40
C TYR A 144 15.94 14.79 7.20
N VAL A 145 15.89 14.18 6.02
CA VAL A 145 16.97 13.34 5.45
C VAL A 145 17.60 14.14 4.34
N CYS A 146 18.89 14.42 4.49
CA CYS A 146 19.73 15.05 3.48
C CYS A 146 20.67 13.99 2.89
N ALA A 147 20.71 13.87 1.57
CA ALA A 147 21.60 12.94 0.90
C ALA A 147 22.31 13.65 -0.26
N ASP A 148 23.63 13.57 -0.28
CA ASP A 148 24.48 14.24 -1.25
C ASP A 148 25.37 13.23 -2.00
N ALA A 149 25.30 13.25 -3.32
CA ALA A 149 26.19 12.48 -4.17
C ALA A 149 27.60 13.08 -4.16
N PRO A 150 28.65 12.27 -4.30
CA PRO A 150 30.01 12.77 -4.41
C PRO A 150 30.21 13.58 -5.71
N LYS A 151 31.31 14.35 -5.79
CA LYS A 151 31.70 15.01 -7.05
C LYS A 151 31.83 13.98 -8.17
N GLY A 152 31.07 14.16 -9.25
CA GLY A 152 30.99 13.23 -10.38
C GLY A 152 29.80 12.25 -10.31
N GLY A 153 28.90 12.43 -9.36
CA GLY A 153 27.64 11.67 -9.22
C GLY A 153 27.79 10.33 -8.48
N LEU A 154 26.66 9.64 -8.29
CA LEU A 154 26.63 8.32 -7.68
C LEU A 154 27.38 7.30 -8.55
N ARG A 155 27.95 6.31 -7.88
CA ARG A 155 28.65 5.18 -8.52
C ARG A 155 27.98 3.87 -8.18
N GLY A 156 28.00 2.93 -9.12
CA GLY A 156 27.54 1.58 -8.85
C GLY A 156 28.24 0.97 -7.64
N GLY A 157 27.47 0.25 -6.83
CA GLY A 157 27.96 -0.36 -5.59
C GLY A 157 27.35 -1.73 -5.34
N HIS A 158 27.88 -2.44 -4.36
CA HIS A 158 27.32 -3.70 -3.87
C HIS A 158 26.60 -3.43 -2.56
N VAL A 159 25.30 -3.66 -2.54
CA VAL A 159 24.41 -3.42 -1.40
C VAL A 159 23.83 -4.73 -0.92
N TYR A 160 24.19 -5.15 0.28
CA TYR A 160 23.53 -6.26 0.97
C TYR A 160 22.56 -5.70 2.01
N LEU A 161 21.26 -5.97 1.86
CA LEU A 161 20.24 -5.57 2.83
C LEU A 161 20.24 -6.56 4.01
N ASP A 162 20.38 -6.05 5.23
CA ASP A 162 20.41 -6.90 6.45
C ASP A 162 19.04 -7.53 6.70
N ILE A 163 17.99 -6.83 6.28
CA ILE A 163 16.61 -7.30 6.32
C ILE A 163 15.94 -7.04 4.95
N VAL A 164 15.03 -7.91 4.56
CA VAL A 164 14.20 -7.71 3.37
C VAL A 164 13.34 -6.46 3.57
N SER A 165 13.58 -5.44 2.75
CA SER A 165 12.88 -4.14 2.84
C SER A 165 12.40 -3.69 1.47
N VAL A 166 11.06 -3.63 1.31
CA VAL A 166 10.42 -3.09 0.09
C VAL A 166 10.86 -1.67 -0.17
N GLY A 167 10.78 -0.82 0.88
CA GLY A 167 11.12 0.60 0.76
C GLY A 167 12.57 0.82 0.35
N ALA A 168 13.51 0.14 0.99
CA ALA A 168 14.93 0.26 0.66
C ALA A 168 15.22 -0.25 -0.77
N THR A 169 14.69 -1.43 -1.14
CA THR A 169 14.86 -2.00 -2.48
C THR A 169 14.44 -0.99 -3.57
N MET A 170 13.23 -0.43 -3.45
CA MET A 170 12.71 0.55 -4.43
C MET A 170 13.53 1.84 -4.44
N ASN A 171 13.88 2.35 -3.27
CA ASN A 171 14.58 3.63 -3.16
C ASN A 171 16.01 3.55 -3.71
N ILE A 172 16.69 2.43 -3.47
CA ILE A 172 18.02 2.16 -4.04
C ILE A 172 17.92 1.98 -5.57
N LEU A 173 16.88 1.30 -6.09
CA LEU A 173 16.61 1.20 -7.51
C LEU A 173 16.50 2.58 -8.15
N LEU A 174 15.71 3.49 -7.56
CA LEU A 174 15.52 4.86 -8.07
C LEU A 174 16.86 5.63 -8.14
N ALA A 175 17.68 5.52 -7.10
CA ALA A 175 18.99 6.19 -7.08
C ALA A 175 20.00 5.58 -8.07
N ALA A 176 19.90 4.26 -8.34
CA ALA A 176 20.89 3.52 -9.10
C ALA A 176 20.75 3.63 -10.63
N VAL A 177 19.56 3.93 -11.16
CA VAL A 177 19.31 3.86 -12.62
C VAL A 177 20.11 4.87 -13.44
N LEU A 178 20.50 6.01 -12.86
CA LEU A 178 21.32 7.05 -13.52
C LEU A 178 22.77 7.09 -12.99
N CYS A 179 23.16 6.20 -12.07
CA CYS A 179 24.52 6.17 -11.54
C CYS A 179 25.54 5.69 -12.59
N SER A 180 26.83 5.93 -12.36
CA SER A 180 27.88 5.36 -13.20
C SER A 180 28.21 3.93 -12.76
N GLY A 181 28.19 2.96 -13.68
CA GLY A 181 28.59 1.57 -13.41
C GLY A 181 27.43 0.64 -13.09
N MET A 182 27.69 -0.39 -12.31
CA MET A 182 26.75 -1.46 -11.94
C MET A 182 26.44 -1.42 -10.43
N THR A 183 25.16 -1.39 -10.08
CA THR A 183 24.72 -1.61 -8.70
C THR A 183 24.15 -3.02 -8.57
N ILE A 184 24.58 -3.76 -7.55
CA ILE A 184 24.05 -5.08 -7.21
C ILE A 184 23.39 -4.97 -5.83
N ILE A 185 22.12 -5.30 -5.74
CA ILE A 185 21.36 -5.27 -4.50
C ILE A 185 21.00 -6.71 -4.15
N GLU A 186 21.45 -7.18 -2.98
CA GLU A 186 21.19 -8.53 -2.48
C GLU A 186 20.25 -8.50 -1.28
N ASN A 187 19.56 -9.63 -1.05
CA ASN A 187 18.48 -9.79 -0.08
C ASN A 187 17.32 -8.81 -0.33
N CYS A 188 17.00 -8.60 -1.62
CA CYS A 188 15.93 -7.71 -2.05
C CYS A 188 14.55 -8.23 -1.67
N ALA A 189 13.63 -7.30 -1.50
CA ALA A 189 12.21 -7.60 -1.49
C ALA A 189 11.74 -8.01 -2.92
N LYS A 190 10.73 -8.89 -2.99
CA LYS A 190 10.30 -9.58 -4.24
C LYS A 190 8.88 -9.25 -4.66
N GLU A 191 8.23 -8.34 -3.95
CA GLU A 191 6.83 -7.97 -4.13
C GLU A 191 6.53 -7.53 -5.57
N PRO A 192 5.34 -7.83 -6.11
CA PRO A 192 4.96 -7.51 -7.49
C PRO A 192 5.16 -6.03 -7.87
N HIS A 193 4.93 -5.11 -6.94
CA HIS A 193 5.10 -3.68 -7.19
C HIS A 193 6.59 -3.24 -7.31
N ILE A 194 7.55 -4.06 -6.84
CA ILE A 194 8.98 -3.85 -7.13
C ILE A 194 9.30 -4.24 -8.57
N VAL A 195 8.74 -5.36 -9.01
CA VAL A 195 8.85 -5.80 -10.42
C VAL A 195 8.22 -4.75 -11.34
N ASP A 196 7.09 -4.19 -10.94
CA ASP A 196 6.37 -3.16 -11.70
C ASP A 196 7.19 -1.87 -11.82
N LEU A 197 7.82 -1.40 -10.72
CA LEU A 197 8.74 -0.27 -10.76
C LEU A 197 9.94 -0.54 -11.71
N ALA A 198 10.53 -1.73 -11.63
CA ALA A 198 11.63 -2.10 -12.50
C ALA A 198 11.22 -2.16 -13.97
N ASN A 199 10.02 -2.67 -14.26
CA ASN A 199 9.45 -2.71 -15.61
C ASN A 199 9.15 -1.31 -16.14
N PHE A 200 8.58 -0.41 -15.31
CA PHE A 200 8.41 0.99 -15.66
C PHE A 200 9.74 1.64 -16.05
N LEU A 201 10.75 1.52 -15.19
CA LEU A 201 12.07 2.10 -15.44
C LEU A 201 12.73 1.49 -16.71
N ASN A 202 12.62 0.17 -16.92
CA ASN A 202 13.13 -0.48 -18.12
C ASN A 202 12.38 -0.03 -19.38
N ALA A 203 11.06 0.17 -19.31
CA ALA A 203 10.28 0.73 -20.41
C ALA A 203 10.71 2.16 -20.76
N MET A 204 11.27 2.90 -19.80
CA MET A 204 11.85 4.23 -20.00
C MET A 204 13.36 4.18 -20.37
N GLY A 205 13.94 3.00 -20.59
CA GLY A 205 15.31 2.83 -21.06
C GLY A 205 16.36 2.47 -20.01
N ALA A 206 15.95 2.14 -18.77
CA ALA A 206 16.86 1.60 -17.76
C ALA A 206 17.32 0.18 -18.10
N GLN A 207 18.35 -0.30 -17.40
CA GLN A 207 18.89 -1.64 -17.53
C GLN A 207 18.87 -2.36 -16.17
N ILE A 208 17.70 -2.86 -15.80
CA ILE A 208 17.44 -3.58 -14.54
C ILE A 208 17.14 -5.04 -14.85
N SER A 209 17.75 -5.94 -14.11
CA SER A 209 17.49 -7.38 -14.18
C SER A 209 17.42 -7.99 -12.78
N GLY A 210 16.71 -9.13 -12.66
CA GLY A 210 16.54 -9.85 -11.40
C GLY A 210 15.44 -9.31 -10.47
N ALA A 211 14.65 -8.32 -10.88
CA ALA A 211 13.48 -7.89 -10.10
C ALA A 211 12.52 -9.07 -9.88
N GLY A 212 12.01 -9.23 -8.66
CA GLY A 212 11.24 -10.41 -8.24
C GLY A 212 12.07 -11.57 -7.71
N THR A 213 13.41 -11.45 -7.74
CA THR A 213 14.34 -12.36 -7.07
C THR A 213 15.03 -11.69 -5.88
N ASP A 214 15.89 -12.42 -5.18
CA ASP A 214 16.65 -11.89 -4.05
C ASP A 214 17.86 -11.03 -4.47
N VAL A 215 18.20 -11.02 -5.77
CA VAL A 215 19.32 -10.22 -6.31
C VAL A 215 18.85 -9.39 -7.48
N ILE A 216 18.95 -8.07 -7.37
CA ILE A 216 18.66 -7.13 -8.45
C ILE A 216 19.95 -6.47 -8.92
N LYS A 217 20.13 -6.41 -10.23
CA LYS A 217 21.27 -5.76 -10.88
C LYS A 217 20.78 -4.58 -11.70
N VAL A 218 21.38 -3.43 -11.48
CA VAL A 218 21.09 -2.18 -12.17
C VAL A 218 22.36 -1.68 -12.84
N ARG A 219 22.37 -1.65 -14.17
CA ARG A 219 23.40 -0.96 -14.92
C ARG A 219 22.94 0.48 -15.17
N GLY A 220 23.61 1.44 -14.60
CA GLY A 220 23.26 2.84 -14.76
C GLY A 220 23.37 3.29 -16.22
N VAL A 221 22.44 4.16 -16.62
CA VAL A 221 22.34 4.72 -17.97
C VAL A 221 22.48 6.24 -17.92
N LYS A 222 22.81 6.85 -19.07
CA LYS A 222 23.03 8.32 -19.13
C LYS A 222 21.73 9.12 -19.02
N ALA A 223 20.64 8.58 -19.52
CA ALA A 223 19.31 9.22 -19.50
C ALA A 223 18.22 8.17 -19.67
N LEU A 224 17.04 8.47 -19.13
CA LEU A 224 15.79 7.79 -19.40
C LEU A 224 14.91 8.66 -20.30
N HIS A 225 14.09 8.04 -21.14
CA HIS A 225 13.18 8.72 -22.08
C HIS A 225 11.73 8.56 -21.68
N GLY A 226 10.86 9.48 -22.08
CA GLY A 226 9.41 9.37 -21.89
C GLY A 226 8.79 8.19 -22.65
N GLY A 227 7.58 7.82 -22.25
CA GLY A 227 6.85 6.70 -22.84
C GLY A 227 5.50 6.46 -22.19
N CYS A 228 4.87 5.32 -22.54
CA CYS A 228 3.61 4.87 -21.94
C CYS A 228 3.84 3.67 -21.03
N TYR A 229 3.13 3.63 -19.91
CA TYR A 229 3.18 2.52 -18.97
C TYR A 229 1.84 2.36 -18.25
N SER A 230 1.41 1.13 -18.02
CA SER A 230 0.21 0.82 -17.23
C SER A 230 0.62 0.15 -15.92
N ILE A 231 0.17 0.71 -14.81
CA ILE A 231 0.41 0.17 -13.47
C ILE A 231 -0.37 -1.14 -13.31
N ILE A 232 0.24 -2.16 -12.68
CA ILE A 232 -0.42 -3.42 -12.36
C ILE A 232 -1.63 -3.22 -11.43
N PRO A 233 -2.65 -4.10 -11.48
CA PRO A 233 -3.77 -4.06 -10.52
C PRO A 233 -3.31 -4.34 -9.09
N ASP A 234 -4.06 -3.76 -8.11
CA ASP A 234 -3.71 -3.86 -6.68
C ASP A 234 -4.10 -5.21 -6.08
N GLN A 235 -3.10 -6.04 -5.78
CA GLN A 235 -3.31 -7.34 -5.13
C GLN A 235 -3.93 -7.24 -3.74
N ILE A 236 -3.73 -6.14 -3.01
CA ILE A 236 -4.27 -5.98 -1.66
C ILE A 236 -5.73 -5.51 -1.72
N GLU A 237 -6.06 -4.65 -2.68
CA GLU A 237 -7.46 -4.33 -2.96
C GLU A 237 -8.22 -5.59 -3.38
N ALA A 238 -7.70 -6.35 -4.34
CA ALA A 238 -8.28 -7.63 -4.77
C ALA A 238 -8.48 -8.59 -3.59
N GLY A 239 -7.42 -8.83 -2.81
CA GLY A 239 -7.48 -9.69 -1.62
C GLY A 239 -8.49 -9.21 -0.58
N THR A 240 -8.69 -7.89 -0.46
CA THR A 240 -9.70 -7.31 0.45
C THR A 240 -11.12 -7.66 0.00
N TYR A 241 -11.43 -7.58 -1.30
CA TYR A 241 -12.74 -8.01 -1.83
C TYR A 241 -12.90 -9.52 -1.77
N MET A 242 -11.83 -10.31 -2.00
CA MET A 242 -11.84 -11.76 -1.79
C MET A 242 -12.18 -12.10 -0.33
N ALA A 243 -11.53 -11.45 0.63
CA ALA A 243 -11.79 -11.64 2.06
C ALA A 243 -13.21 -11.19 2.44
N ALA A 244 -13.71 -10.09 1.86
CA ALA A 244 -15.07 -9.63 2.07
C ALA A 244 -16.10 -10.66 1.58
N ALA A 245 -15.97 -11.15 0.34
CA ALA A 245 -16.86 -12.18 -0.22
C ALA A 245 -16.83 -13.46 0.61
N ALA A 246 -15.65 -13.89 1.07
CA ALA A 246 -15.48 -15.08 1.90
C ALA A 246 -16.15 -14.91 3.30
N ALA A 247 -15.94 -13.76 3.95
CA ALA A 247 -16.41 -13.53 5.32
C ALA A 247 -17.91 -13.24 5.43
N VAL A 248 -18.44 -12.41 4.52
CA VAL A 248 -19.85 -12.01 4.50
C VAL A 248 -20.72 -13.09 3.87
N GLY A 249 -20.12 -13.93 3.05
CA GLY A 249 -20.81 -14.86 2.16
C GLY A 249 -21.27 -14.17 0.88
N GLY A 250 -21.36 -14.93 -0.20
CA GLY A 250 -21.81 -14.41 -1.48
C GLY A 250 -21.15 -15.08 -2.66
N ASP A 251 -21.24 -14.42 -3.82
CA ASP A 251 -20.69 -14.83 -5.10
C ASP A 251 -20.19 -13.59 -5.85
N VAL A 252 -18.87 -13.37 -5.82
CA VAL A 252 -18.26 -12.16 -6.34
C VAL A 252 -17.18 -12.52 -7.37
N LEU A 253 -17.28 -11.92 -8.56
CA LEU A 253 -16.24 -11.95 -9.58
C LEU A 253 -15.34 -10.71 -9.41
N ILE A 254 -14.06 -10.93 -9.18
CA ILE A 254 -13.05 -9.89 -8.99
C ILE A 254 -12.22 -9.81 -10.27
N GLU A 255 -12.45 -8.74 -11.04
CA GLU A 255 -11.91 -8.53 -12.37
C GLU A 255 -10.68 -7.60 -12.36
N ASN A 256 -9.89 -7.64 -13.44
CA ASN A 256 -8.66 -6.88 -13.57
C ASN A 256 -7.67 -7.25 -12.46
N VAL A 257 -7.29 -8.50 -12.36
CA VAL A 257 -6.31 -9.02 -11.42
C VAL A 257 -5.23 -9.82 -12.13
N ILE A 258 -4.11 -10.01 -11.49
CA ILE A 258 -3.09 -10.98 -11.88
C ILE A 258 -3.14 -12.11 -10.85
N PRO A 259 -3.82 -13.24 -11.13
CA PRO A 259 -4.04 -14.29 -10.14
C PRO A 259 -2.75 -14.76 -9.46
N LYS A 260 -1.65 -14.81 -10.20
CA LYS A 260 -0.33 -15.18 -9.69
C LYS A 260 0.16 -14.30 -8.53
N HIS A 261 -0.27 -13.04 -8.47
CA HIS A 261 0.05 -12.15 -7.35
C HIS A 261 -0.76 -12.45 -6.08
N LEU A 262 -1.83 -13.24 -6.23
CA LEU A 262 -2.79 -13.57 -5.18
C LEU A 262 -2.65 -15.01 -4.64
N ASP A 263 -1.68 -15.80 -5.15
CA ASP A 263 -1.52 -17.23 -4.81
C ASP A 263 -1.62 -17.52 -3.31
N CYS A 264 -0.90 -16.76 -2.48
CA CYS A 264 -0.89 -16.98 -1.03
C CYS A 264 -2.21 -16.59 -0.35
N ILE A 265 -2.91 -15.58 -0.88
CA ILE A 265 -4.23 -15.13 -0.38
C ILE A 265 -5.28 -16.17 -0.78
N THR A 266 -5.30 -16.57 -2.06
CA THR A 266 -6.18 -17.62 -2.60
C THR A 266 -6.02 -18.94 -1.84
N ALA A 267 -4.78 -19.39 -1.66
CA ALA A 267 -4.49 -20.62 -0.92
C ALA A 267 -5.04 -20.56 0.51
N LYS A 268 -4.88 -19.42 1.18
CA LYS A 268 -5.34 -19.27 2.56
C LYS A 268 -6.86 -19.16 2.67
N LEU A 269 -7.51 -18.48 1.73
CA LEU A 269 -8.97 -18.40 1.69
C LEU A 269 -9.60 -19.76 1.34
N ARG A 270 -9.00 -20.53 0.43
CA ARG A 270 -9.42 -21.95 0.18
C ARG A 270 -9.26 -22.82 1.43
N GLU A 271 -8.15 -22.67 2.17
CA GLU A 271 -7.90 -23.41 3.41
C GLU A 271 -8.97 -23.15 4.47
N ILE A 272 -9.51 -21.93 4.52
CA ILE A 272 -10.59 -21.59 5.46
C ILE A 272 -12.01 -21.88 4.90
N GLY A 273 -12.12 -22.45 3.69
CA GLY A 273 -13.35 -22.98 3.15
C GLY A 273 -14.10 -22.09 2.17
N ALA A 274 -13.47 -21.05 1.62
CA ALA A 274 -14.01 -20.32 0.48
C ALA A 274 -13.78 -21.13 -0.81
N ASP A 275 -14.78 -21.18 -1.67
CA ASP A 275 -14.64 -21.74 -3.01
C ASP A 275 -14.11 -20.66 -3.97
N ILE A 276 -12.99 -20.95 -4.63
CA ILE A 276 -12.31 -19.95 -5.45
C ILE A 276 -11.96 -20.54 -6.82
N THR A 277 -12.48 -19.90 -7.87
CA THR A 277 -12.17 -20.20 -9.26
C THR A 277 -11.29 -19.11 -9.84
N GLU A 278 -10.13 -19.48 -10.40
CA GLU A 278 -9.22 -18.57 -11.07
C GLU A 278 -9.41 -18.60 -12.58
N TYR A 279 -9.43 -17.40 -13.20
CA TYR A 279 -9.43 -17.16 -14.63
C TYR A 279 -8.14 -16.44 -15.03
N ASP A 280 -7.95 -16.10 -16.28
CA ASP A 280 -6.71 -15.44 -16.76
C ASP A 280 -6.46 -14.07 -16.10
N ASP A 281 -7.53 -13.27 -15.94
CA ASP A 281 -7.48 -11.90 -15.38
C ASP A 281 -8.57 -11.62 -14.34
N ALA A 282 -9.22 -12.67 -13.83
CA ALA A 282 -10.27 -12.59 -12.83
C ALA A 282 -10.22 -13.75 -11.82
N ILE A 283 -10.80 -13.52 -10.65
CA ILE A 283 -10.99 -14.53 -9.60
C ILE A 283 -12.43 -14.45 -9.11
N ARG A 284 -13.13 -15.59 -9.10
CA ARG A 284 -14.46 -15.72 -8.50
C ARG A 284 -14.32 -16.33 -7.12
N VAL A 285 -14.97 -15.70 -6.15
CA VAL A 285 -15.03 -16.18 -4.76
C VAL A 285 -16.48 -16.45 -4.41
N GLU A 286 -16.75 -17.70 -4.02
CA GLU A 286 -18.07 -18.15 -3.55
C GLU A 286 -17.93 -18.63 -2.10
N SER A 287 -18.86 -18.21 -1.25
CA SER A 287 -18.90 -18.65 0.15
C SER A 287 -20.35 -18.80 0.58
N ALA A 288 -20.75 -20.04 0.82
CA ALA A 288 -22.10 -20.39 1.22
C ALA A 288 -22.21 -20.73 2.72
N TYR A 289 -21.09 -21.12 3.33
CA TYR A 289 -21.05 -21.67 4.68
C TYR A 289 -20.09 -20.88 5.58
N ARG A 290 -20.22 -21.10 6.88
CA ARG A 290 -19.29 -20.53 7.87
C ARG A 290 -17.87 -21.05 7.63
N LEU A 291 -16.91 -20.12 7.62
CA LEU A 291 -15.51 -20.43 7.39
C LEU A 291 -14.92 -21.36 8.45
N HIS A 292 -13.86 -22.09 8.06
CA HIS A 292 -13.14 -23.01 8.91
C HIS A 292 -11.90 -22.38 9.52
N ARG A 293 -11.21 -23.13 10.38
CA ARG A 293 -9.99 -22.67 11.03
C ARG A 293 -8.77 -22.79 10.10
N ALA A 294 -7.87 -21.82 10.13
CA ALA A 294 -6.52 -21.91 9.63
C ALA A 294 -5.58 -21.01 10.43
N ASN A 295 -4.34 -21.36 10.56
CA ASN A 295 -3.31 -20.48 11.10
C ASN A 295 -2.71 -19.65 9.98
N VAL A 296 -2.42 -18.36 10.28
CA VAL A 296 -1.82 -17.45 9.32
C VAL A 296 -0.54 -16.86 9.90
N LYS A 297 0.53 -16.83 9.10
CA LYS A 297 1.76 -16.10 9.42
C LYS A 297 2.08 -15.16 8.29
N THR A 298 2.20 -13.87 8.59
CA THR A 298 2.64 -12.90 7.59
C THR A 298 4.14 -13.02 7.34
N MET A 299 4.53 -12.89 6.08
CA MET A 299 5.92 -13.02 5.63
C MET A 299 6.13 -12.12 4.40
N PRO A 300 7.39 -11.72 4.08
CA PRO A 300 7.71 -11.13 2.79
C PRO A 300 7.23 -12.00 1.63
N TYR A 301 6.91 -11.36 0.50
CA TYR A 301 6.45 -12.06 -0.70
C TYR A 301 7.44 -13.17 -1.14
N PRO A 302 6.96 -14.36 -1.55
CA PRO A 302 5.58 -14.75 -1.86
C PRO A 302 4.77 -15.27 -0.66
N GLY A 303 5.19 -15.01 0.59
CA GLY A 303 4.40 -15.36 1.76
C GLY A 303 3.15 -14.49 1.92
N PHE A 304 2.32 -14.80 2.92
CA PHE A 304 1.08 -14.07 3.17
C PHE A 304 1.37 -12.61 3.56
N PRO A 305 0.85 -11.61 2.81
CA PRO A 305 1.25 -10.24 2.99
C PRO A 305 0.71 -9.64 4.29
N THR A 306 1.55 -8.89 4.99
CA THR A 306 1.17 -8.18 6.22
C THR A 306 0.02 -7.19 5.97
N ASP A 307 -0.14 -6.68 4.74
CA ASP A 307 -1.24 -5.78 4.35
C ASP A 307 -2.61 -6.48 4.28
N MET A 308 -2.64 -7.81 4.27
CA MET A 308 -3.86 -8.62 4.35
C MET A 308 -4.11 -9.19 5.75
N GLN A 309 -3.21 -8.93 6.71
CA GLN A 309 -3.34 -9.47 8.06
C GLN A 309 -4.63 -9.01 8.77
N PRO A 310 -5.06 -7.72 8.72
CA PRO A 310 -6.31 -7.32 9.35
C PRO A 310 -7.55 -7.96 8.71
N GLN A 311 -7.60 -8.07 7.38
CA GLN A 311 -8.73 -8.63 6.64
C GLN A 311 -8.91 -10.13 6.95
N ILE A 312 -7.82 -10.91 6.92
CA ILE A 312 -7.90 -12.34 7.25
C ILE A 312 -8.26 -12.55 8.73
N THR A 313 -7.85 -11.64 9.62
CA THR A 313 -8.24 -11.70 11.03
C THR A 313 -9.74 -11.58 11.20
N VAL A 314 -10.41 -10.73 10.41
CA VAL A 314 -11.89 -10.63 10.42
C VAL A 314 -12.52 -11.94 9.94
N CYS A 315 -12.04 -12.52 8.84
CA CYS A 315 -12.52 -13.84 8.37
C CYS A 315 -12.41 -14.89 9.48
N LEU A 316 -11.30 -14.88 10.19
CA LEU A 316 -11.04 -15.83 11.26
C LEU A 316 -11.84 -15.52 12.54
N ALA A 317 -12.18 -14.28 12.83
CA ALA A 317 -12.96 -13.88 13.99
C ALA A 317 -14.40 -14.43 13.96
N THR A 318 -14.94 -14.70 12.76
CA THR A 318 -16.27 -15.31 12.59
C THR A 318 -16.23 -16.79 12.19
N ALA A 319 -15.07 -17.37 11.99
CA ALA A 319 -14.89 -18.77 11.61
C ALA A 319 -15.01 -19.72 12.83
N VAL A 320 -15.11 -21.04 12.60
CA VAL A 320 -15.28 -22.04 13.68
C VAL A 320 -13.95 -22.38 14.37
N GLY A 321 -13.87 -22.33 15.70
CA GLY A 321 -12.77 -22.82 16.56
C GLY A 321 -11.65 -21.77 16.79
N THR A 322 -10.56 -22.14 17.46
CA THR A 322 -9.44 -21.28 17.85
C THR A 322 -8.29 -21.34 16.84
N ARG A 323 -7.58 -20.24 16.61
CA ARG A 323 -6.46 -20.14 15.66
C ARG A 323 -5.48 -19.02 15.99
N LEU A 324 -4.36 -19.03 15.27
CA LEU A 324 -3.27 -18.09 15.46
C LEU A 324 -3.04 -17.25 14.21
N VAL A 325 -2.90 -15.94 14.41
CA VAL A 325 -2.37 -15.04 13.39
C VAL A 325 -1.06 -14.47 13.92
N THR A 326 0.06 -14.82 13.28
CA THR A 326 1.39 -14.35 13.68
C THR A 326 1.88 -13.30 12.70
N GLU A 327 2.22 -12.12 13.22
CA GLU A 327 2.81 -11.03 12.43
C GLU A 327 4.32 -11.19 12.34
N GLY A 328 4.84 -11.40 11.14
CA GLY A 328 6.26 -11.64 10.89
C GLY A 328 7.02 -10.42 10.38
N VAL A 329 6.33 -9.31 10.06
CA VAL A 329 6.94 -8.14 9.43
C VAL A 329 7.00 -6.93 10.37
N TYR A 330 5.93 -6.66 11.14
CA TYR A 330 5.84 -5.51 12.03
C TYR A 330 5.58 -5.91 13.47
N ASP A 331 6.10 -5.12 14.42
CA ASP A 331 6.01 -5.45 15.84
C ASP A 331 4.65 -5.10 16.47
N THR A 332 3.95 -4.09 15.95
CA THR A 332 2.77 -3.52 16.61
C THR A 332 1.55 -3.38 15.68
N ARG A 333 1.27 -4.41 14.87
CA ARG A 333 0.20 -4.32 13.87
C ARG A 333 -1.19 -4.78 14.35
N PHE A 334 -1.37 -5.16 15.60
CA PHE A 334 -2.63 -5.67 16.14
C PHE A 334 -3.54 -4.62 16.82
N ARG A 335 -3.29 -3.31 16.66
CA ARG A 335 -4.09 -2.25 17.32
C ARG A 335 -5.58 -2.33 17.01
N TYR A 336 -5.97 -2.74 15.80
CA TYR A 336 -7.36 -2.87 15.37
C TYR A 336 -8.12 -3.99 16.10
N THR A 337 -7.44 -4.93 16.75
CA THR A 337 -8.11 -6.02 17.48
C THR A 337 -8.94 -5.51 18.65
N ALA A 338 -8.57 -4.36 19.23
CA ALA A 338 -9.38 -3.69 20.25
C ALA A 338 -10.73 -3.24 19.67
N GLU A 339 -10.75 -2.72 18.44
CA GLU A 339 -11.98 -2.33 17.76
C GLU A 339 -12.85 -3.55 17.42
N LEU A 340 -12.24 -4.66 16.95
CA LEU A 340 -12.95 -5.92 16.77
C LEU A 340 -13.52 -6.47 18.11
N GLY A 341 -12.80 -6.31 19.22
CA GLY A 341 -13.26 -6.64 20.55
C GLY A 341 -14.53 -5.88 20.96
N ARG A 342 -14.63 -4.58 20.58
CA ARG A 342 -15.86 -3.79 20.78
C ARG A 342 -17.04 -4.34 20.01
N MET A 343 -16.80 -4.95 18.83
CA MET A 343 -17.81 -5.64 18.04
C MET A 343 -18.12 -7.05 18.55
N GLY A 344 -17.48 -7.50 19.64
CA GLY A 344 -17.70 -8.80 20.27
C GLY A 344 -16.77 -9.92 19.79
N ALA A 345 -15.72 -9.63 19.02
CA ALA A 345 -14.72 -10.62 18.66
C ALA A 345 -13.90 -11.06 19.91
N ASN A 346 -13.58 -12.35 19.99
CA ASN A 346 -12.74 -12.91 21.05
C ASN A 346 -11.31 -13.06 20.53
N ILE A 347 -10.47 -12.06 20.80
CA ILE A 347 -9.09 -11.97 20.32
C ILE A 347 -8.17 -11.59 21.47
N GLN A 348 -7.15 -12.41 21.73
CA GLN A 348 -6.10 -12.13 22.69
C GLN A 348 -4.78 -11.95 21.92
N VAL A 349 -4.04 -10.89 22.20
CA VAL A 349 -2.75 -10.60 21.54
C VAL A 349 -1.61 -10.84 22.53
N GLU A 350 -0.69 -11.70 22.14
CA GLU A 350 0.54 -12.00 22.89
C GLU A 350 1.76 -11.74 21.99
N GLY A 351 2.46 -10.65 22.24
CA GLY A 351 3.59 -10.23 21.43
C GLY A 351 3.21 -10.01 19.95
N LYS A 352 3.75 -10.85 19.08
CA LYS A 352 3.48 -10.83 17.63
C LYS A 352 2.40 -11.82 17.18
N THR A 353 1.63 -12.40 18.09
CA THR A 353 0.63 -13.41 17.77
C THR A 353 -0.72 -13.03 18.36
N ALA A 354 -1.75 -13.05 17.53
CA ALA A 354 -3.13 -12.97 17.95
C ALA A 354 -3.73 -14.38 18.02
N ILE A 355 -4.30 -14.72 19.18
CA ILE A 355 -5.09 -15.91 19.43
C ILE A 355 -6.54 -15.50 19.20
N ILE A 356 -7.20 -16.11 18.22
CA ILE A 356 -8.54 -15.75 17.80
C ILE A 356 -9.45 -16.94 18.10
N ASP A 357 -10.45 -16.74 18.91
CA ASP A 357 -11.51 -17.72 19.13
C ASP A 357 -12.79 -17.25 18.45
N GLY A 358 -13.16 -17.94 17.36
CA GLY A 358 -14.17 -17.44 16.45
C GLY A 358 -15.56 -17.42 17.06
N VAL A 359 -16.19 -16.26 17.01
CA VAL A 359 -17.56 -16.03 17.49
C VAL A 359 -18.60 -16.33 16.41
N GLN A 360 -19.83 -16.53 16.81
CA GLN A 360 -20.93 -16.82 15.87
C GLN A 360 -21.33 -15.58 15.07
N THR A 361 -21.37 -14.42 15.73
CA THR A 361 -21.76 -13.13 15.13
C THR A 361 -20.97 -12.01 15.76
N LEU A 362 -20.67 -10.97 14.97
CA LEU A 362 -20.22 -9.67 15.44
C LEU A 362 -21.45 -8.75 15.63
N ARG A 363 -21.31 -7.70 16.42
CA ARG A 363 -22.36 -6.70 16.65
C ARG A 363 -21.92 -5.34 16.15
N GLY A 364 -22.84 -4.66 15.46
CA GLY A 364 -22.63 -3.30 15.02
C GLY A 364 -22.46 -2.34 16.20
N CYS A 365 -21.47 -1.48 16.13
CA CYS A 365 -21.19 -0.43 17.08
C CYS A 365 -20.33 0.67 16.45
N GLU A 366 -19.94 1.67 17.22
CA GLU A 366 -18.97 2.67 16.79
C GLU A 366 -17.55 2.14 16.93
N VAL A 367 -16.76 2.19 15.84
CA VAL A 367 -15.37 1.75 15.75
C VAL A 367 -14.50 2.76 14.98
N ARG A 368 -13.19 2.66 15.09
CA ARG A 368 -12.24 3.54 14.41
C ARG A 368 -11.40 2.81 13.37
N ALA A 369 -11.17 3.48 12.25
CA ALA A 369 -10.13 3.09 11.31
C ALA A 369 -8.76 3.51 11.88
N CYS A 370 -8.01 2.58 12.47
CA CYS A 370 -6.70 2.85 13.07
C CYS A 370 -5.63 3.17 12.02
N ASP A 371 -5.76 2.60 10.83
CA ASP A 371 -4.90 2.79 9.67
C ASP A 371 -5.66 2.35 8.40
N LEU A 372 -4.99 2.47 7.23
CA LEU A 372 -5.54 2.11 5.92
C LEU A 372 -6.12 0.69 5.86
N ARG A 373 -5.34 -0.32 6.25
CA ARG A 373 -5.71 -1.74 6.10
C ARG A 373 -6.63 -2.21 7.22
N ALA A 374 -6.38 -1.73 8.43
CA ALA A 374 -7.28 -1.92 9.57
C ALA A 374 -8.66 -1.31 9.29
N GLY A 375 -8.71 -0.11 8.71
CA GLY A 375 -9.97 0.53 8.32
C GLY A 375 -10.76 -0.31 7.33
N ALA A 376 -10.12 -0.83 6.28
CA ALA A 376 -10.77 -1.73 5.33
C ALA A 376 -11.27 -3.03 6.00
N ALA A 377 -10.50 -3.58 6.95
CA ALA A 377 -10.94 -4.73 7.74
C ALA A 377 -12.16 -4.40 8.62
N MET A 378 -12.23 -3.18 9.19
CA MET A 378 -13.44 -2.74 9.92
C MET A 378 -14.66 -2.66 9.01
N VAL A 379 -14.52 -2.30 7.73
CA VAL A 379 -15.63 -2.35 6.76
C VAL A 379 -16.11 -3.79 6.56
N ILE A 380 -15.18 -4.76 6.41
CA ILE A 380 -15.55 -6.18 6.31
C ILE A 380 -16.26 -6.65 7.59
N ALA A 381 -15.71 -6.33 8.76
CA ALA A 381 -16.28 -6.69 10.04
C ALA A 381 -17.69 -6.11 10.21
N ALA A 382 -17.89 -4.85 9.80
CA ALA A 382 -19.19 -4.18 9.83
C ALA A 382 -20.23 -4.86 8.92
N MET A 383 -19.81 -5.33 7.73
CA MET A 383 -20.70 -6.10 6.85
C MET A 383 -21.06 -7.47 7.42
N CYS A 384 -20.17 -8.11 8.21
CA CYS A 384 -20.43 -9.37 8.91
C CYS A 384 -21.29 -9.20 10.18
N ALA A 385 -21.41 -7.99 10.72
CA ALA A 385 -22.05 -7.74 12.00
C ALA A 385 -23.57 -7.70 11.91
N GLU A 386 -24.24 -8.00 13.01
CA GLU A 386 -25.66 -7.70 13.19
C GLU A 386 -25.85 -6.23 13.55
N GLY A 387 -26.72 -5.53 12.82
CA GLY A 387 -27.02 -4.12 13.05
C GLY A 387 -26.15 -3.15 12.28
N MET A 388 -26.08 -1.93 12.79
CA MET A 388 -25.39 -0.81 12.13
C MET A 388 -24.05 -0.52 12.79
N THR A 389 -23.03 -0.29 11.99
CA THR A 389 -21.69 0.11 12.45
C THR A 389 -21.36 1.50 11.92
N LEU A 390 -20.85 2.37 12.80
CA LEU A 390 -20.25 3.66 12.44
C LEU A 390 -18.73 3.51 12.48
N ILE A 391 -18.07 3.73 11.34
CA ILE A 391 -16.62 3.68 11.25
C ILE A 391 -16.09 5.11 11.18
N GLU A 392 -15.43 5.54 12.25
CA GLU A 392 -14.76 6.84 12.32
C GLU A 392 -13.40 6.81 11.61
N ASP A 393 -12.85 8.01 11.33
CA ASP A 393 -11.55 8.20 10.68
C ASP A 393 -11.41 7.47 9.33
N ALA A 394 -12.51 7.32 8.60
CA ALA A 394 -12.56 6.61 7.32
C ALA A 394 -11.65 7.23 6.24
N HIS A 395 -11.14 8.45 6.44
CA HIS A 395 -10.13 9.06 5.58
C HIS A 395 -8.85 8.20 5.46
N PHE A 396 -8.52 7.37 6.47
CA PHE A 396 -7.41 6.42 6.35
C PHE A 396 -7.65 5.37 5.26
N ILE A 397 -8.92 4.95 5.04
CA ILE A 397 -9.27 3.96 4.01
C ILE A 397 -9.09 4.57 2.62
N GLU A 398 -9.48 5.84 2.43
CA GLU A 398 -9.38 6.57 1.17
C GLU A 398 -7.94 6.84 0.72
N ARG A 399 -6.95 6.55 1.57
CA ARG A 399 -5.53 6.61 1.22
C ARG A 399 -5.10 5.52 0.25
N GLY A 400 -5.83 4.42 0.13
CA GLY A 400 -5.39 3.29 -0.68
C GLY A 400 -6.50 2.45 -1.30
N TYR A 401 -7.76 2.77 -1.08
CA TYR A 401 -8.89 2.12 -1.74
C TYR A 401 -9.65 3.16 -2.57
N GLU A 402 -9.65 2.97 -3.88
CA GLU A 402 -10.39 3.82 -4.80
C GLU A 402 -11.87 3.47 -4.73
N ASP A 403 -12.70 4.44 -4.30
CA ASP A 403 -14.16 4.33 -4.28
C ASP A 403 -14.71 3.05 -3.65
N ILE A 404 -14.15 2.65 -2.49
CA ILE A 404 -14.56 1.42 -1.78
C ILE A 404 -16.07 1.40 -1.49
N VAL A 405 -16.65 2.57 -1.19
CA VAL A 405 -18.09 2.70 -0.90
C VAL A 405 -18.91 2.41 -2.16
N GLY A 406 -18.58 3.01 -3.31
CA GLY A 406 -19.26 2.76 -4.57
C GLY A 406 -19.14 1.31 -5.03
N LYS A 407 -17.93 0.74 -4.97
CA LYS A 407 -17.67 -0.66 -5.35
C LYS A 407 -18.42 -1.65 -4.48
N LEU A 408 -18.42 -1.48 -3.15
CA LEU A 408 -19.17 -2.35 -2.23
C LEU A 408 -20.68 -2.17 -2.38
N THR A 409 -21.17 -0.95 -2.62
CA THR A 409 -22.59 -0.71 -2.90
C THR A 409 -23.03 -1.41 -4.19
N ALA A 410 -22.19 -1.40 -5.23
CA ALA A 410 -22.47 -2.12 -6.48
C ALA A 410 -22.51 -3.65 -6.27
N LEU A 411 -21.82 -4.19 -5.28
CA LEU A 411 -21.89 -5.59 -4.85
C LEU A 411 -23.06 -5.89 -3.92
N GLY A 412 -23.91 -4.90 -3.60
CA GLY A 412 -25.09 -5.06 -2.75
C GLY A 412 -24.90 -4.71 -1.28
N ALA A 413 -23.73 -4.26 -0.86
CA ALA A 413 -23.53 -3.82 0.52
C ALA A 413 -24.28 -2.51 0.82
N HIS A 414 -24.81 -2.41 2.03
CA HIS A 414 -25.43 -1.19 2.53
C HIS A 414 -24.39 -0.34 3.27
N ILE A 415 -23.65 0.46 2.52
CA ILE A 415 -22.58 1.33 3.03
C ILE A 415 -22.78 2.77 2.54
N ARG A 416 -22.54 3.76 3.40
CA ARG A 416 -22.61 5.18 3.06
C ARG A 416 -21.45 5.94 3.64
N ARG A 417 -20.90 6.89 2.86
CA ARG A 417 -19.91 7.87 3.28
C ARG A 417 -20.61 9.12 3.77
N ILE A 418 -20.23 9.61 4.96
CA ILE A 418 -20.72 10.88 5.50
C ILE A 418 -19.52 11.78 5.85
N GLU A 419 -19.70 13.09 5.68
CA GLU A 419 -18.77 14.11 6.15
C GLU A 419 -19.44 14.91 7.27
N THR A 420 -18.80 14.93 8.44
CA THR A 420 -19.21 15.80 9.53
C THR A 420 -18.23 16.97 9.61
N TYR A 421 -18.75 18.18 9.50
CA TYR A 421 -18.00 19.39 9.79
C TYR A 421 -18.01 19.58 11.32
N GLU A 422 -16.83 19.65 11.95
CA GLU A 422 -16.75 20.15 13.31
C GLU A 422 -17.10 21.64 13.26
N THR A 423 -18.20 22.04 13.85
CA THR A 423 -18.41 23.44 14.20
C THR A 423 -17.32 23.80 15.21
N PRO A 424 -16.50 24.84 14.97
CA PRO A 424 -15.53 25.26 15.97
C PRO A 424 -16.32 25.49 17.27
N SER A 425 -15.90 24.82 18.34
CA SER A 425 -16.41 25.12 19.67
C SER A 425 -16.13 26.61 19.92
N VAL A 426 -17.17 27.42 19.93
CA VAL A 426 -17.08 28.78 20.46
C VAL A 426 -16.68 28.59 21.91
N SER A 427 -15.42 28.92 22.25
CA SER A 427 -15.03 29.10 23.64
C SER A 427 -15.92 30.20 24.19
N GLU A 428 -16.86 29.82 25.04
CA GLU A 428 -17.48 30.77 25.96
C GLU A 428 -16.40 31.22 26.98
N ASP A 429 -15.56 32.14 26.55
CA ASP A 429 -14.90 33.03 27.49
C ASP A 429 -15.92 34.10 27.88
N ALA A 430 -16.62 33.84 28.97
CA ALA A 430 -17.43 34.79 29.64
C ALA A 430 -16.94 34.98 31.09
N GLY A 431 -16.38 36.18 31.36
CA GLY A 431 -16.36 36.78 32.69
C GLY A 431 -15.08 36.66 33.50
#